data_145eca6e3c5d043a2f5f4e14e4dd0506
#
_entry.id   145eca6e3c5d043a2f5f4e14e4dd0506
#
_cell.length_a   1.000
_cell.length_b   1.000
_cell.length_c   1.000
_cell.angle_alpha   90.00
_cell.angle_beta   90.00
_cell.angle_gamma   90.00
#
_symmetry.space_group_name_H-M   'P 1'
#
loop_
_entity.id
_entity.type
_entity.pdbx_description
1 polymer ?
#
loop_
_entity_poly.entity_id
_entity_poly.type
_entity_poly.pdbx_seq_one_letter_code
_entity_poly.pdbx_strand_id
1 'polypeptide(L)'
;NAENGTAITFTGVGIGETDVLIGDVMYHIVVTEGEAPHEHSFSDWTVTTAPTCTEKGEETRSCSCGVTETREVAALGHDFVNGDCSRCDAVEQSRFVDIPAGSFCFDAVEWAVEKGVTTGTGDGTTFNPEGKCIRADVVTFLWRAAGSPEPTRNDHPFTDLQEGAYYYKAVLWAVEQGVTNGLSETTFGPTAQCSRAQVVTFLYRAMGEPKVGNVSNPFTDVVADAWCGSAVLWA
;
A
#
# COMPACT_ATOMS: atom_id res chain seq x y z
N ASN A 1 -24.28 -55.52 -34.28
CA ASN A 1 -23.24 -54.49 -34.16
C ASN A 1 -23.69 -53.27 -34.95
N ALA A 2 -24.39 -52.33 -34.31
CA ALA A 2 -24.78 -51.05 -34.88
C ALA A 2 -23.81 -50.00 -34.37
N GLU A 3 -22.74 -49.79 -35.11
CA GLU A 3 -21.74 -48.74 -34.84
C GLU A 3 -21.72 -47.70 -35.96
N ASN A 4 -22.84 -47.34 -36.51
CA ASN A 4 -23.01 -46.10 -37.29
C ASN A 4 -24.44 -45.63 -37.13
N GLY A 5 -24.69 -44.89 -36.06
CA GLY A 5 -25.96 -44.19 -35.87
C GLY A 5 -26.15 -43.11 -36.92
N THR A 6 -27.05 -43.35 -37.90
CA THR A 6 -27.51 -42.27 -38.79
C THR A 6 -28.39 -41.33 -37.95
N ALA A 7 -27.94 -40.13 -37.72
CA ALA A 7 -28.76 -39.10 -37.07
C ALA A 7 -29.87 -38.67 -38.06
N ILE A 8 -31.12 -38.74 -37.63
CA ILE A 8 -32.26 -38.22 -38.40
C ILE A 8 -32.63 -36.90 -37.73
N THR A 9 -32.59 -35.81 -38.49
CA THR A 9 -32.98 -34.48 -38.04
C THR A 9 -34.38 -34.16 -38.52
N PHE A 10 -35.26 -33.79 -37.61
CA PHE A 10 -36.60 -33.31 -37.92
C PHE A 10 -36.61 -31.78 -37.80
N THR A 11 -37.17 -31.10 -38.81
CA THR A 11 -37.39 -29.65 -38.76
C THR A 11 -38.89 -29.43 -38.66
N GLY A 12 -39.32 -28.89 -37.52
CA GLY A 12 -40.72 -28.51 -37.36
C GLY A 12 -41.08 -27.29 -38.22
N VAL A 13 -42.11 -27.38 -39.02
CA VAL A 13 -42.61 -26.28 -39.87
C VAL A 13 -43.91 -25.64 -39.34
N GLY A 14 -44.42 -26.18 -38.21
CA GLY A 14 -45.63 -25.68 -37.54
C GLY A 14 -45.89 -26.48 -36.24
N ILE A 15 -46.74 -25.90 -35.40
CA ILE A 15 -47.18 -26.56 -34.15
C ILE A 15 -48.10 -27.70 -34.51
N GLY A 16 -47.95 -28.86 -33.85
CA GLY A 16 -48.78 -30.02 -34.05
C GLY A 16 -48.11 -31.31 -33.63
N GLU A 17 -48.82 -32.38 -33.83
CA GLU A 17 -48.37 -33.73 -33.50
C GLU A 17 -48.36 -34.58 -34.76
N THR A 18 -47.40 -35.42 -34.93
CA THR A 18 -47.32 -36.37 -36.03
C THR A 18 -46.60 -37.64 -35.64
N ASP A 19 -47.02 -38.75 -36.22
CA ASP A 19 -46.34 -40.02 -36.06
C ASP A 19 -45.44 -40.27 -37.26
N VAL A 20 -44.20 -40.65 -36.99
CA VAL A 20 -43.20 -40.92 -38.06
C VAL A 20 -42.68 -42.36 -37.84
N LEU A 21 -42.81 -43.17 -38.87
CA LEU A 21 -42.29 -44.52 -38.92
C LEU A 21 -40.85 -44.53 -39.44
N ILE A 22 -39.94 -45.00 -38.63
CA ILE A 22 -38.52 -45.11 -39.00
C ILE A 22 -38.12 -46.62 -38.85
N GLY A 23 -37.93 -47.27 -39.94
CA GLY A 23 -37.84 -48.73 -39.95
C GLY A 23 -39.15 -49.36 -39.48
N ASP A 24 -39.10 -50.18 -38.41
CA ASP A 24 -40.26 -50.82 -37.77
C ASP A 24 -40.70 -50.09 -36.47
N VAL A 25 -40.14 -48.92 -36.16
CA VAL A 25 -40.44 -48.18 -34.95
C VAL A 25 -41.19 -46.91 -35.24
N MET A 26 -42.36 -46.73 -34.58
CA MET A 26 -43.18 -45.53 -34.65
C MET A 26 -42.70 -44.53 -33.60
N TYR A 27 -42.41 -43.31 -34.06
CA TYR A 27 -42.07 -42.17 -33.21
C TYR A 27 -43.19 -41.16 -33.21
N HIS A 28 -43.74 -40.83 -32.04
CA HIS A 28 -44.67 -39.73 -31.91
C HIS A 28 -43.89 -38.43 -31.69
N ILE A 29 -44.02 -37.49 -32.62
CA ILE A 29 -43.29 -36.20 -32.59
C ILE A 29 -44.30 -35.09 -32.29
N VAL A 30 -44.07 -34.39 -31.19
CA VAL A 30 -44.85 -33.22 -30.81
C VAL A 30 -43.99 -31.98 -31.02
N VAL A 31 -44.47 -31.07 -31.88
CA VAL A 31 -43.89 -29.75 -32.06
C VAL A 31 -44.74 -28.76 -31.27
N THR A 32 -44.18 -28.23 -30.23
CA THR A 32 -44.81 -27.18 -29.40
C THR A 32 -44.28 -25.83 -29.80
N GLU A 33 -45.08 -24.79 -29.50
CA GLU A 33 -44.63 -23.42 -29.66
C GLU A 33 -43.42 -23.21 -28.73
N GLY A 34 -42.27 -22.94 -29.33
CA GLY A 34 -41.09 -22.50 -28.58
C GLY A 34 -41.38 -21.08 -28.07
N GLU A 35 -40.90 -20.79 -26.88
CA GLU A 35 -40.97 -19.42 -26.38
C GLU A 35 -40.30 -18.46 -27.40
N ALA A 36 -41.06 -17.46 -27.84
CA ALA A 36 -40.52 -16.50 -28.82
C ALA A 36 -39.23 -15.85 -28.27
N PRO A 37 -38.19 -15.73 -29.07
CA PRO A 37 -37.00 -15.01 -28.63
C PRO A 37 -37.43 -13.60 -28.22
N HIS A 38 -37.18 -13.28 -26.97
CA HIS A 38 -37.42 -11.95 -26.42
C HIS A 38 -36.11 -11.34 -25.93
N GLU A 39 -36.02 -10.02 -26.01
CA GLU A 39 -34.90 -9.31 -25.37
C GLU A 39 -35.13 -9.25 -23.88
N HIS A 40 -34.11 -9.64 -23.12
CA HIS A 40 -34.19 -9.58 -21.68
C HIS A 40 -34.17 -8.14 -21.18
N SER A 41 -35.21 -7.74 -20.46
CA SER A 41 -35.29 -6.49 -19.73
C SER A 41 -35.04 -6.77 -18.25
N PHE A 42 -33.82 -6.56 -17.82
CA PHE A 42 -33.44 -6.82 -16.43
C PHE A 42 -33.83 -5.66 -15.49
N SER A 43 -34.13 -6.00 -14.26
CA SER A 43 -34.26 -5.06 -13.16
C SER A 43 -32.92 -4.36 -12.85
N ASP A 44 -32.93 -3.40 -11.94
CA ASP A 44 -31.71 -2.90 -11.33
C ASP A 44 -31.01 -4.00 -10.55
N TRP A 45 -29.68 -3.83 -10.37
CA TRP A 45 -28.88 -4.73 -9.56
C TRP A 45 -29.27 -4.60 -8.08
N THR A 46 -29.46 -5.72 -7.41
CA THR A 46 -29.77 -5.78 -5.99
C THR A 46 -28.71 -6.62 -5.28
N VAL A 47 -28.15 -6.08 -4.20
CA VAL A 47 -27.17 -6.81 -3.38
C VAL A 47 -27.85 -8.02 -2.74
N THR A 48 -27.42 -9.22 -3.10
CA THR A 48 -27.87 -10.49 -2.53
C THR A 48 -26.96 -11.00 -1.44
N THR A 49 -25.68 -10.70 -1.55
CA THR A 49 -24.68 -10.94 -0.50
C THR A 49 -23.87 -9.67 -0.32
N ALA A 50 -23.94 -9.08 0.88
CA ALA A 50 -23.16 -7.88 1.17
C ALA A 50 -21.66 -8.23 1.25
N PRO A 51 -20.76 -7.43 0.62
CA PRO A 51 -19.33 -7.64 0.78
C PRO A 51 -18.90 -7.31 2.21
N THR A 52 -17.91 -8.05 2.71
CA THR A 52 -17.23 -7.76 3.97
C THR A 52 -15.90 -7.08 3.71
N CYS A 53 -15.11 -6.82 4.74
CA CYS A 53 -13.77 -6.27 4.56
C CYS A 53 -12.86 -7.18 3.71
N THR A 54 -13.02 -8.48 3.81
CA THR A 54 -12.16 -9.49 3.20
C THR A 54 -12.83 -10.34 2.13
N GLU A 55 -14.15 -10.44 2.19
CA GLU A 55 -14.91 -11.30 1.28
C GLU A 55 -15.70 -10.46 0.28
N LYS A 56 -15.74 -10.94 -0.95
CA LYS A 56 -16.57 -10.35 -2.01
C LYS A 56 -18.03 -10.56 -1.72
N GLY A 57 -18.85 -9.60 -2.13
CA GLY A 57 -20.29 -9.72 -2.17
C GLY A 57 -20.80 -10.17 -3.54
N GLU A 58 -22.13 -10.25 -3.66
CA GLU A 58 -22.80 -10.60 -4.90
C GLU A 58 -24.01 -9.69 -5.10
N GLU A 59 -24.24 -9.28 -6.33
CA GLU A 59 -25.44 -8.60 -6.80
C GLU A 59 -26.14 -9.45 -7.85
N THR A 60 -27.46 -9.44 -7.79
CA THR A 60 -28.30 -10.17 -8.74
C THR A 60 -29.31 -9.22 -9.38
N ARG A 61 -29.61 -9.43 -10.65
CA ARG A 61 -30.75 -8.84 -11.33
C ARG A 61 -31.58 -9.89 -12.05
N SER A 62 -32.84 -9.63 -12.25
CA SER A 62 -33.77 -10.60 -12.85
C SER A 62 -34.58 -9.99 -13.99
N CYS A 63 -34.91 -10.83 -14.97
CA CYS A 63 -35.88 -10.52 -16.01
C CYS A 63 -37.24 -11.13 -15.63
N SER A 64 -38.32 -10.51 -16.09
CA SER A 64 -39.68 -11.00 -15.90
C SER A 64 -39.91 -12.43 -16.42
N CYS A 65 -39.08 -12.91 -17.35
CA CYS A 65 -39.09 -14.28 -17.84
C CYS A 65 -38.46 -15.32 -16.88
N GLY A 66 -37.93 -14.89 -15.75
CA GLY A 66 -37.28 -15.76 -14.74
C GLY A 66 -35.76 -15.92 -14.92
N VAL A 67 -35.16 -15.37 -15.99
CA VAL A 67 -33.70 -15.37 -16.14
C VAL A 67 -33.08 -14.41 -15.13
N THR A 68 -32.02 -14.85 -14.47
CA THR A 68 -31.26 -14.07 -13.50
C THR A 68 -29.81 -13.94 -13.95
N GLU A 69 -29.19 -12.81 -13.65
CA GLU A 69 -27.76 -12.60 -13.79
C GLU A 69 -27.16 -12.22 -12.44
N THR A 70 -25.95 -12.69 -12.18
CA THR A 70 -25.20 -12.37 -10.96
C THR A 70 -23.86 -11.76 -11.33
N ARG A 71 -23.37 -10.88 -10.47
CA ARG A 71 -21.99 -10.37 -10.55
C ARG A 71 -21.37 -10.21 -9.17
N GLU A 72 -20.07 -10.33 -9.13
CA GLU A 72 -19.32 -10.11 -7.89
C GLU A 72 -19.24 -8.61 -7.58
N VAL A 73 -19.36 -8.30 -6.27
CA VAL A 73 -19.04 -7.00 -5.69
C VAL A 73 -17.70 -7.13 -4.97
N ALA A 74 -16.76 -6.24 -5.22
CA ALA A 74 -15.45 -6.30 -4.58
C ALA A 74 -15.57 -6.22 -3.04
N ALA A 75 -14.66 -6.91 -2.34
CA ALA A 75 -14.51 -6.76 -0.90
C ALA A 75 -14.22 -5.29 -0.54
N LEU A 76 -14.75 -4.83 0.59
CA LEU A 76 -14.66 -3.42 1.02
C LEU A 76 -13.24 -2.99 1.41
N GLY A 77 -12.37 -3.95 1.75
CA GLY A 77 -11.09 -3.68 2.39
C GLY A 77 -11.28 -3.25 3.86
N HIS A 78 -10.17 -3.16 4.58
CA HIS A 78 -10.18 -2.57 5.91
C HIS A 78 -10.05 -1.04 5.81
N ASP A 79 -10.70 -0.36 6.75
CA ASP A 79 -10.67 1.09 6.91
C ASP A 79 -10.26 1.36 8.36
N PHE A 80 -8.94 1.47 8.57
CA PHE A 80 -8.37 1.61 9.90
C PHE A 80 -8.44 3.06 10.39
N VAL A 81 -8.93 3.22 11.63
CA VAL A 81 -8.97 4.48 12.35
C VAL A 81 -8.36 4.24 13.72
N ASN A 82 -7.24 4.89 14.01
CA ASN A 82 -6.46 4.68 15.24
C ASN A 82 -6.05 3.20 15.47
N GLY A 83 -5.82 2.46 14.40
CA GLY A 83 -5.41 1.06 14.46
C GLY A 83 -6.54 0.03 14.47
N ASP A 84 -7.80 0.43 14.62
CA ASP A 84 -8.97 -0.46 14.59
C ASP A 84 -9.75 -0.28 13.28
N CYS A 85 -10.21 -1.37 12.68
CA CYS A 85 -11.05 -1.27 11.50
C CYS A 85 -12.44 -0.76 11.85
N SER A 86 -12.92 0.28 11.14
CA SER A 86 -14.25 0.86 11.35
C SER A 86 -15.42 -0.08 10.99
N ARG A 87 -15.14 -1.22 10.31
CA ARG A 87 -16.14 -2.14 9.75
C ARG A 87 -16.13 -3.54 10.33
N CYS A 88 -15.03 -3.94 11.00
CA CYS A 88 -14.87 -5.26 11.63
C CYS A 88 -13.88 -5.20 12.79
N ASP A 89 -13.65 -6.31 13.46
CA ASP A 89 -12.75 -6.39 14.63
C ASP A 89 -11.26 -6.54 14.26
N ALA A 90 -10.90 -6.28 13.00
CA ALA A 90 -9.49 -6.35 12.59
C ALA A 90 -8.72 -5.17 13.14
N VAL A 91 -7.55 -5.46 13.67
CA VAL A 91 -6.57 -4.47 14.14
C VAL A 91 -5.45 -4.38 13.12
N GLU A 92 -5.06 -3.16 12.78
CA GLU A 92 -3.94 -2.91 11.89
C GLU A 92 -2.66 -3.47 12.51
N GLN A 93 -1.82 -4.10 11.71
CA GLN A 93 -0.60 -4.74 12.21
C GLN A 93 0.61 -4.13 11.54
N SER A 94 1.58 -3.74 12.35
CA SER A 94 2.89 -3.36 11.84
C SER A 94 3.69 -4.58 11.38
N ARG A 95 4.61 -4.34 10.46
CA ARG A 95 5.68 -5.26 10.15
C ARG A 95 6.56 -5.57 11.38
N PHE A 96 6.68 -4.64 12.32
CA PHE A 96 7.54 -4.74 13.48
C PHE A 96 6.73 -5.13 14.71
N VAL A 97 7.22 -6.16 15.43
CA VAL A 97 6.53 -6.71 16.60
C VAL A 97 6.48 -5.75 17.82
N ASP A 98 7.34 -4.74 17.81
CA ASP A 98 7.46 -3.72 18.84
C ASP A 98 6.75 -2.39 18.49
N ILE A 99 5.98 -2.35 17.40
CA ILE A 99 5.15 -1.21 17.01
C ILE A 99 3.68 -1.62 17.11
N PRO A 100 3.02 -1.39 18.26
CA PRO A 100 1.60 -1.66 18.39
C PRO A 100 0.77 -0.77 17.48
N ALA A 101 -0.34 -1.31 16.96
CA ALA A 101 -1.34 -0.51 16.27
C ALA A 101 -1.81 0.66 17.13
N GLY A 102 -2.04 1.81 16.51
CA GLY A 102 -2.47 3.02 17.19
C GLY A 102 -1.39 3.69 18.06
N SER A 103 -0.15 3.19 18.10
CA SER A 103 0.95 3.92 18.73
C SER A 103 1.24 5.23 17.97
N PHE A 104 1.73 6.24 18.69
CA PHE A 104 1.99 7.58 18.13
C PHE A 104 2.94 7.58 16.90
N CYS A 105 3.76 6.55 16.76
CA CYS A 105 4.73 6.40 15.67
C CYS A 105 4.30 5.41 14.59
N PHE A 106 3.14 4.74 14.73
CA PHE A 106 2.70 3.66 13.84
C PHE A 106 2.71 4.10 12.36
N ASP A 107 1.92 5.13 12.04
CA ASP A 107 1.78 5.62 10.65
C ASP A 107 3.12 6.08 10.07
N ALA A 108 3.96 6.74 10.89
CA ALA A 108 5.27 7.22 10.47
C ALA A 108 6.23 6.06 10.17
N VAL A 109 6.18 5.00 10.98
CA VAL A 109 7.00 3.80 10.79
C VAL A 109 6.55 3.02 9.56
N GLU A 110 5.25 2.79 9.39
CA GLU A 110 4.71 2.08 8.23
C GLU A 110 5.02 2.86 6.94
N TRP A 111 4.85 4.19 6.93
CA TRP A 111 5.27 5.03 5.82
C TRP A 111 6.78 4.88 5.53
N ALA A 112 7.61 4.87 6.56
CA ALA A 112 9.05 4.74 6.39
C ALA A 112 9.45 3.37 5.82
N VAL A 113 8.72 2.31 6.15
CA VAL A 113 8.87 0.97 5.56
C VAL A 113 8.45 0.98 4.09
N GLU A 114 7.25 1.50 3.80
CA GLU A 114 6.71 1.59 2.43
C GLU A 114 7.67 2.34 1.49
N LYS A 115 8.24 3.44 1.97
CA LYS A 115 9.20 4.26 1.20
C LYS A 115 10.63 3.71 1.22
N GLY A 116 10.88 2.59 1.88
CA GLY A 116 12.23 2.00 1.98
C GLY A 116 13.21 2.82 2.82
N VAL A 117 12.70 3.74 3.65
CA VAL A 117 13.52 4.59 4.54
C VAL A 117 14.12 3.75 5.65
N THR A 118 13.36 2.81 6.20
CA THR A 118 13.81 1.88 7.23
C THR A 118 13.54 0.43 6.86
N THR A 119 14.37 -0.46 7.38
CA THR A 119 14.18 -1.92 7.35
C THR A 119 14.07 -2.51 8.75
N GLY A 120 13.98 -1.67 9.77
CA GLY A 120 14.03 -2.08 11.16
C GLY A 120 15.45 -2.22 11.71
N THR A 121 15.56 -2.85 12.86
CA THR A 121 16.80 -3.12 13.56
C THR A 121 17.11 -4.63 13.60
N GLY A 122 18.36 -5.01 13.81
CA GLY A 122 18.78 -6.39 13.94
C GLY A 122 18.41 -7.25 12.72
N ASP A 123 17.56 -8.22 12.93
CA ASP A 123 17.05 -9.13 11.90
C ASP A 123 15.87 -8.56 11.07
N GLY A 124 15.47 -7.33 11.36
CA GLY A 124 14.37 -6.65 10.68
C GLY A 124 12.97 -6.97 11.24
N THR A 125 12.87 -7.62 12.39
CA THR A 125 11.59 -7.91 13.06
C THR A 125 11.17 -6.84 14.06
N THR A 126 12.10 -5.96 14.45
CA THR A 126 11.89 -4.86 15.39
C THR A 126 12.30 -3.51 14.79
N PHE A 127 11.69 -2.44 15.25
CA PHE A 127 12.04 -1.06 14.92
C PHE A 127 12.82 -0.36 16.03
N ASN A 128 12.56 -0.72 17.27
CA ASN A 128 13.11 -0.11 18.51
C ASN A 128 12.69 1.36 18.68
N PRO A 129 11.37 1.65 18.82
CA PRO A 129 10.83 3.02 18.83
C PRO A 129 11.38 3.90 19.97
N GLU A 130 11.75 3.29 21.10
CA GLU A 130 12.34 3.97 22.25
C GLU A 130 13.88 4.09 22.14
N GLY A 131 14.44 3.53 21.10
CA GLY A 131 15.89 3.56 20.84
C GLY A 131 16.38 4.97 20.53
N LYS A 132 17.56 5.28 20.97
CA LYS A 132 18.20 6.54 20.64
C LYS A 132 18.80 6.48 19.25
N CYS A 133 18.37 7.37 18.37
CA CYS A 133 18.96 7.50 17.04
C CYS A 133 20.42 8.01 17.16
N ILE A 134 21.32 7.33 16.49
CA ILE A 134 22.68 7.83 16.26
C ILE A 134 22.73 8.66 14.97
N ARG A 135 23.77 9.48 14.83
CA ARG A 135 23.91 10.39 13.69
C ARG A 135 23.94 9.64 12.36
N ALA A 136 24.58 8.48 12.32
CA ALA A 136 24.59 7.61 11.14
C ALA A 136 23.17 7.18 10.69
N ASP A 137 22.29 6.85 11.65
CA ASP A 137 20.91 6.43 11.33
C ASP A 137 20.12 7.60 10.74
N VAL A 138 20.20 8.79 11.34
CA VAL A 138 19.46 9.97 10.89
C VAL A 138 19.84 10.33 9.45
N VAL A 139 21.13 10.42 9.11
CA VAL A 139 21.54 10.74 7.75
C VAL A 139 21.20 9.62 6.76
N THR A 140 21.20 8.36 7.22
CA THR A 140 20.79 7.22 6.39
C THR A 140 19.30 7.26 6.07
N PHE A 141 18.45 7.60 7.04
CA PHE A 141 17.02 7.79 6.80
C PHE A 141 16.76 8.91 5.80
N LEU A 142 17.43 10.05 5.94
CA LEU A 142 17.30 11.18 5.01
C LEU A 142 17.76 10.83 3.59
N TRP A 143 18.91 10.16 3.47
CA TRP A 143 19.43 9.69 2.21
C TRP A 143 18.49 8.72 1.50
N ARG A 144 17.95 7.75 2.24
CA ARG A 144 16.95 6.80 1.72
C ARG A 144 15.65 7.49 1.33
N ALA A 145 15.17 8.43 2.14
CA ALA A 145 13.98 9.23 1.81
C ALA A 145 14.17 10.07 0.53
N ALA A 146 15.41 10.47 0.24
CA ALA A 146 15.78 11.13 -1.01
C ALA A 146 15.95 10.17 -2.21
N GLY A 147 15.65 8.87 -2.04
CA GLY A 147 15.78 7.86 -3.09
C GLY A 147 17.18 7.24 -3.21
N SER A 148 17.99 7.33 -2.16
CA SER A 148 19.34 6.74 -2.09
C SER A 148 20.27 7.16 -3.26
N PRO A 149 20.38 8.45 -3.58
CA PRO A 149 21.21 8.89 -4.70
C PRO A 149 22.68 8.53 -4.47
N GLU A 150 23.36 8.05 -5.51
CA GLU A 150 24.78 7.75 -5.41
C GLU A 150 25.57 9.05 -5.22
N PRO A 151 26.47 9.10 -4.22
CA PRO A 151 27.36 10.23 -4.04
C PRO A 151 28.26 10.45 -5.28
N THR A 152 28.45 11.68 -5.66
CA THR A 152 29.31 12.03 -6.83
C THR A 152 30.77 12.12 -6.46
N ARG A 153 31.08 12.24 -5.15
CA ARG A 153 32.43 12.39 -4.59
C ARG A 153 32.64 11.37 -3.49
N ASN A 154 33.87 10.88 -3.40
CA ASN A 154 34.31 9.98 -2.33
C ASN A 154 35.25 10.67 -1.34
N ASP A 155 35.59 11.94 -1.59
CA ASP A 155 36.47 12.71 -0.72
C ASP A 155 35.64 13.33 0.44
N HIS A 156 36.12 13.13 1.62
CA HIS A 156 35.55 13.69 2.83
C HIS A 156 36.68 13.94 3.87
N PRO A 157 36.50 14.91 4.76
CA PRO A 157 37.52 15.21 5.77
C PRO A 157 37.53 14.29 6.98
N PHE A 158 36.50 13.44 7.14
CA PHE A 158 36.26 12.70 8.37
C PHE A 158 37.15 11.46 8.48
N THR A 159 37.81 11.30 9.62
CA THR A 159 38.72 10.19 9.92
C THR A 159 38.03 9.01 10.61
N ASP A 160 36.79 9.19 11.05
CA ASP A 160 36.00 8.23 11.82
C ASP A 160 34.91 7.52 10.99
N LEU A 161 34.93 7.65 9.68
CA LEU A 161 34.05 6.89 8.80
C LEU A 161 34.71 5.57 8.40
N GLN A 162 33.92 4.51 8.45
CA GLN A 162 34.33 3.20 7.97
C GLN A 162 33.81 2.99 6.56
N GLU A 163 34.70 2.83 5.59
CA GLU A 163 34.35 2.47 4.22
C GLU A 163 33.60 1.12 4.21
N GLY A 164 32.49 1.05 3.44
CA GLY A 164 31.63 -0.13 3.38
C GLY A 164 30.60 -0.24 4.51
N ALA A 165 30.62 0.65 5.51
CA ALA A 165 29.55 0.72 6.50
C ALA A 165 28.22 1.14 5.85
N TYR A 166 27.07 0.69 6.41
CA TYR A 166 25.74 0.97 5.88
C TYR A 166 25.43 2.46 5.70
N TYR A 167 26.06 3.31 6.51
CA TYR A 167 25.87 4.76 6.50
C TYR A 167 26.87 5.51 5.59
N TYR A 168 27.89 4.83 5.08
CA TYR A 168 29.01 5.51 4.41
C TYR A 168 28.55 6.40 3.25
N LYS A 169 27.79 5.84 2.31
CA LYS A 169 27.22 6.60 1.18
C LYS A 169 26.28 7.72 1.63
N ALA A 170 25.47 7.45 2.66
CA ALA A 170 24.56 8.45 3.22
C ALA A 170 25.30 9.66 3.79
N VAL A 171 26.44 9.43 4.48
CA VAL A 171 27.27 10.53 5.00
C VAL A 171 27.92 11.32 3.88
N LEU A 172 28.45 10.66 2.83
CA LEU A 172 29.01 11.35 1.66
C LEU A 172 27.95 12.24 0.99
N TRP A 173 26.78 11.70 0.74
CA TRP A 173 25.64 12.46 0.21
C TRP A 173 25.25 13.63 1.14
N ALA A 174 25.19 13.42 2.44
CA ALA A 174 24.81 14.45 3.40
C ALA A 174 25.83 15.61 3.43
N VAL A 175 27.11 15.32 3.19
CA VAL A 175 28.15 16.36 3.03
C VAL A 175 27.98 17.12 1.71
N GLU A 176 27.78 16.40 0.60
CA GLU A 176 27.55 17.02 -0.72
C GLU A 176 26.32 17.94 -0.75
N GLN A 177 25.25 17.52 -0.07
CA GLN A 177 24.01 18.31 0.01
C GLN A 177 24.05 19.39 1.10
N GLY A 178 25.14 19.52 1.83
CA GLY A 178 25.24 20.49 2.93
C GLY A 178 24.38 20.15 4.16
N VAL A 179 23.86 18.93 4.24
CA VAL A 179 23.04 18.46 5.38
C VAL A 179 23.88 18.43 6.66
N THR A 180 25.17 18.07 6.55
CA THR A 180 26.08 18.01 7.69
C THR A 180 27.47 18.51 7.35
N ASN A 181 28.12 19.13 8.33
CA ASN A 181 29.55 19.52 8.28
C ASN A 181 30.36 18.73 9.35
N GLY A 182 29.79 17.66 9.93
CA GLY A 182 30.41 16.91 11.00
C GLY A 182 30.17 17.48 12.40
N LEU A 183 30.80 16.88 13.38
CA LEU A 183 30.94 17.39 14.76
C LEU A 183 32.16 18.30 14.89
N SER A 184 33.15 18.06 14.05
CA SER A 184 34.33 18.89 13.85
C SER A 184 34.77 18.81 12.38
N GLU A 185 35.84 19.52 12.02
CA GLU A 185 36.41 19.47 10.68
C GLU A 185 36.82 18.06 10.23
N THR A 186 37.16 17.18 11.16
CA THR A 186 37.67 15.84 10.85
C THR A 186 36.85 14.69 11.46
N THR A 187 35.74 15.00 12.14
CA THR A 187 34.93 14.00 12.84
C THR A 187 33.45 14.13 12.48
N PHE A 188 32.87 13.08 11.94
CA PHE A 188 31.42 12.99 11.70
C PHE A 188 30.67 12.54 12.96
N GLY A 189 31.19 11.60 13.72
CA GLY A 189 30.59 10.99 14.90
C GLY A 189 29.47 10.01 14.56
N PRO A 190 29.69 8.96 13.74
CA PRO A 190 28.62 8.07 13.26
C PRO A 190 27.83 7.42 14.39
N THR A 191 28.47 7.04 15.48
CA THR A 191 27.85 6.41 16.64
C THR A 191 27.38 7.39 17.73
N ALA A 192 27.63 8.68 17.56
CA ALA A 192 27.20 9.70 18.49
C ALA A 192 25.66 9.85 18.45
N GLN A 193 25.04 9.97 19.62
CA GLN A 193 23.60 10.21 19.71
C GLN A 193 23.21 11.55 19.10
N CYS A 194 22.10 11.58 18.40
CA CYS A 194 21.56 12.79 17.80
C CYS A 194 20.58 13.47 18.77
N SER A 195 20.79 14.74 19.08
CA SER A 195 19.79 15.52 19.80
C SER A 195 18.61 15.87 18.88
N ARG A 196 17.43 16.18 19.48
CA ARG A 196 16.27 16.66 18.72
C ARG A 196 16.65 17.85 17.82
N ALA A 197 17.40 18.81 18.34
CA ALA A 197 17.87 19.97 17.58
C ALA A 197 18.73 19.57 16.38
N GLN A 198 19.61 18.59 16.53
CA GLN A 198 20.42 18.07 15.41
C GLN A 198 19.56 17.36 14.35
N VAL A 199 18.58 16.54 14.78
CA VAL A 199 17.65 15.88 13.84
C VAL A 199 16.89 16.89 13.01
N VAL A 200 16.28 17.90 13.65
CA VAL A 200 15.51 18.96 12.98
C VAL A 200 16.42 19.77 12.06
N THR A 201 17.67 20.05 12.47
CA THR A 201 18.63 20.77 11.61
C THR A 201 19.02 19.97 10.36
N PHE A 202 19.21 18.66 10.49
CA PHE A 202 19.45 17.80 9.33
C PHE A 202 18.26 17.77 8.37
N LEU A 203 17.04 17.65 8.90
CA LEU A 203 15.80 17.73 8.10
C LEU A 203 15.69 19.06 7.37
N TYR A 204 15.84 20.18 8.08
CA TYR A 204 15.78 21.53 7.54
C TYR A 204 16.76 21.74 6.37
N ARG A 205 18.01 21.31 6.56
CA ARG A 205 19.04 21.39 5.52
C ARG A 205 18.77 20.46 4.35
N ALA A 206 18.32 19.23 4.60
CA ALA A 206 17.94 18.30 3.56
C ALA A 206 16.78 18.82 2.68
N MET A 207 15.91 19.65 3.25
CA MET A 207 14.83 20.34 2.53
C MET A 207 15.27 21.65 1.86
N GLY A 208 16.57 21.96 1.83
CA GLY A 208 17.12 23.15 1.18
C GLY A 208 16.94 24.43 1.97
N GLU A 209 16.88 24.35 3.29
CA GLU A 209 16.77 25.50 4.22
C GLU A 209 15.61 26.45 3.86
N PRO A 210 14.34 25.97 3.88
CA PRO A 210 13.20 26.78 3.51
C PRO A 210 13.12 28.05 4.36
N LYS A 211 12.67 29.15 3.76
CA LYS A 211 12.49 30.42 4.50
C LYS A 211 11.49 30.24 5.64
N VAL A 212 11.93 30.55 6.84
CA VAL A 212 11.05 30.65 8.02
C VAL A 212 10.33 31.98 7.95
N GLY A 213 8.98 31.96 7.96
CA GLY A 213 8.17 33.17 8.01
C GLY A 213 8.27 33.87 9.37
N ASN A 214 7.48 34.94 9.57
CA ASN A 214 7.32 35.58 10.89
C ASN A 214 6.54 34.66 11.84
N VAL A 215 7.22 33.67 12.41
CA VAL A 215 6.65 32.75 13.39
C VAL A 215 7.12 33.16 14.77
N SER A 216 6.18 33.28 15.73
CA SER A 216 6.57 33.48 17.12
C SER A 216 7.21 32.20 17.66
N ASN A 217 8.35 32.31 18.32
CA ASN A 217 9.00 31.18 18.96
C ASN A 217 8.19 30.71 20.19
N PRO A 218 7.60 29.50 20.16
CA PRO A 218 6.84 28.96 21.29
C PRO A 218 7.74 28.33 22.37
N PHE A 219 9.03 28.16 22.06
CA PHE A 219 9.97 27.43 22.93
C PHE A 219 10.81 28.39 23.77
N THR A 220 10.88 28.15 25.07
CA THR A 220 11.66 28.97 26.00
C THR A 220 13.14 28.61 26.05
N ASP A 221 13.49 27.42 25.59
CA ASP A 221 14.83 26.84 25.58
C ASP A 221 15.55 26.97 24.23
N VAL A 222 14.89 27.58 23.23
CA VAL A 222 15.47 27.84 21.90
C VAL A 222 15.56 29.35 21.68
N VAL A 223 16.79 29.89 21.66
CA VAL A 223 16.99 31.29 21.29
C VAL A 223 17.04 31.48 19.77
N ALA A 224 16.52 32.59 19.29
CA ALA A 224 16.36 32.87 17.86
C ALA A 224 17.69 32.76 17.07
N ASP A 225 18.78 33.20 17.67
CA ASP A 225 20.12 33.20 17.07
C ASP A 225 20.89 31.89 17.33
N ALA A 226 20.24 30.89 17.92
CA ALA A 226 20.89 29.57 18.09
C ALA A 226 21.14 28.93 16.73
N TRP A 227 22.20 28.12 16.67
CA TRP A 227 22.58 27.35 15.44
C TRP A 227 21.43 26.49 14.87
N CYS A 228 20.46 26.11 15.71
CA CYS A 228 19.27 25.33 15.34
C CYS A 228 17.99 26.18 15.28
N GLY A 229 18.05 27.49 15.60
CA GLY A 229 16.87 28.34 15.73
C GLY A 229 15.97 28.35 14.51
N SER A 230 16.52 28.60 13.32
CA SER A 230 15.76 28.56 12.07
C SER A 230 15.16 27.17 11.79
N ALA A 231 15.89 26.12 12.05
CA ALA A 231 15.43 24.75 11.82
C ALA A 231 14.28 24.37 12.78
N VAL A 232 14.37 24.75 14.04
CA VAL A 232 13.32 24.48 15.03
C VAL A 232 12.05 25.29 14.72
N LEU A 233 12.19 26.55 14.30
CA LEU A 233 11.04 27.40 13.94
C LEU A 233 10.41 27.01 12.60
N TRP A 234 11.14 26.33 11.73
CA TRP A 234 10.63 25.78 10.49
C TRP A 234 9.77 24.54 10.72
N ALA A 235 10.19 23.63 11.62
CA ALA A 235 9.52 22.36 11.91
C ALA A 235 8.25 22.55 12.75
#